data_d1724ec95fc04b41df06047af479baad
#
_entry.id   d1724ec95fc04b41df06047af479baad
#
_cell.length_a   1.000
_cell.length_b   1.000
_cell.length_c   1.000
_cell.angle_alpha   90.00
_cell.angle_beta   90.00
_cell.angle_gamma   90.00
#
_symmetry.space_group_name_H-M   'P 1'
#
loop_
_entity.id
_entity.type
_entity.pdbx_description
1 polymer ?
#
loop_
_entity_poly.entity_id
_entity_poly.type
_entity_poly.pdbx_seq_one_letter_code
_entity_poly.pdbx_strand_id
1 'polypeptide(L)'
;TIVVCIIEDADLPHADLIGNAWFNHAEIPNNSIDDDGNGYVDDFRGWNTPGGNDDVYGGGHGTQVAGMIGASGNNSIGVAGANWNVKMMVVDYGGVQEAAVVAAYTYPWVMRRRYNQSNGAEGAFVVATNASWGVDGGDPADAPLWCAIYDSLGAQGVLNCGATSNSNVNIDVIGDLPTACASDFMISVTATNASDNR
;
A
#
# COMPACT_ATOMS: atom_id res chain seq x y z
N THR A 1 11.87 -1.88 -12.36
CA THR A 1 10.92 -2.85 -11.77
C THR A 1 9.71 -2.11 -11.25
N ILE A 2 8.51 -2.62 -11.50
CA ILE A 2 7.28 -2.04 -10.93
C ILE A 2 7.15 -2.40 -9.44
N VAL A 3 6.57 -1.47 -8.68
CA VAL A 3 6.33 -1.62 -7.23
C VAL A 3 4.84 -1.46 -6.95
N VAL A 4 4.28 -2.35 -6.15
CA VAL A 4 2.95 -2.21 -5.53
C VAL A 4 3.16 -1.94 -4.05
N CYS A 5 2.51 -0.91 -3.53
CA CYS A 5 2.59 -0.57 -2.11
C CYS A 5 1.38 -1.14 -1.37
N ILE A 6 1.65 -1.95 -0.36
CA ILE A 6 0.66 -2.54 0.55
C ILE A 6 0.58 -1.62 1.76
N ILE A 7 -0.60 -1.03 2.00
CA ILE A 7 -0.82 -0.10 3.11
C ILE A 7 -1.36 -0.90 4.32
N GLU A 8 -0.55 -1.78 4.83
CA GLU A 8 -0.70 -2.55 6.07
C GLU A 8 0.58 -3.35 6.31
N ASP A 9 0.84 -3.78 7.54
CA ASP A 9 1.99 -4.61 7.89
C ASP A 9 1.88 -6.01 7.26
N ALA A 10 3.01 -6.56 6.80
CA ALA A 10 3.06 -7.87 6.15
C ALA A 10 4.41 -8.56 6.39
N ASP A 11 4.41 -9.87 6.64
CA ASP A 11 5.62 -10.68 6.83
C ASP A 11 6.30 -11.00 5.48
N LEU A 12 6.93 -10.01 4.85
CA LEU A 12 7.68 -10.21 3.60
C LEU A 12 8.94 -11.11 3.73
N PRO A 13 9.56 -11.32 4.89
CA PRO A 13 10.55 -12.41 5.09
C PRO A 13 10.03 -13.82 4.83
N HIS A 14 8.69 -14.01 4.74
CA HIS A 14 8.10 -15.30 4.39
C HIS A 14 8.73 -15.89 3.12
N ALA A 15 9.03 -17.20 3.12
CA ALA A 15 9.79 -17.87 2.06
C ALA A 15 9.20 -17.71 0.65
N ASP A 16 7.87 -17.53 0.56
CA ASP A 16 7.13 -17.34 -0.70
C ASP A 16 7.08 -15.89 -1.17
N LEU A 17 7.47 -14.92 -0.32
CA LEU A 17 7.34 -13.48 -0.57
C LEU A 17 8.66 -12.76 -0.70
N ILE A 18 9.70 -13.22 0.00
CA ILE A 18 10.98 -12.51 0.14
C ILE A 18 11.65 -12.19 -1.21
N GLY A 19 11.49 -13.04 -2.21
CA GLY A 19 12.00 -12.80 -3.56
C GLY A 19 11.41 -11.56 -4.24
N ASN A 20 10.21 -11.16 -3.81
CA ASN A 20 9.48 -10.03 -4.33
C ASN A 20 9.32 -8.88 -3.31
N ALA A 21 9.98 -8.97 -2.15
CA ALA A 21 10.07 -7.85 -1.23
C ALA A 21 10.79 -6.66 -1.91
N TRP A 22 10.27 -5.46 -1.66
CA TRP A 22 10.94 -4.22 -2.02
C TRP A 22 11.86 -3.78 -0.87
N PHE A 23 13.01 -3.24 -1.24
CA PHE A 23 13.95 -2.63 -0.31
C PHE A 23 14.42 -1.30 -0.86
N ASN A 24 14.55 -0.29 0.00
CA ASN A 24 15.21 0.96 -0.33
C ASN A 24 16.74 0.77 -0.26
N HIS A 25 17.34 0.41 -1.39
CA HIS A 25 18.80 0.19 -1.46
C HIS A 25 19.62 1.47 -1.44
N ALA A 26 19.00 2.64 -1.41
CA ALA A 26 19.68 3.90 -1.21
C ALA A 26 19.95 4.18 0.28
N GLU A 27 19.29 3.45 1.18
CA GLU A 27 19.51 3.47 2.62
C GLU A 27 20.57 2.48 3.08
N ILE A 28 21.35 2.86 4.08
CA ILE A 28 22.25 1.98 4.84
C ILE A 28 21.53 1.60 6.15
N PRO A 29 21.01 0.37 6.26
CA PRO A 29 20.14 0.03 7.37
C PRO A 29 20.76 0.24 8.76
N ASN A 30 19.98 0.76 9.71
CA ASN A 30 20.33 0.93 11.12
C ASN A 30 21.52 1.87 11.39
N ASN A 31 21.72 2.89 10.55
CA ASN A 31 22.75 3.91 10.79
C ASN A 31 22.20 5.20 11.40
N SER A 32 20.88 5.32 11.54
CA SER A 32 20.14 6.50 12.05
C SER A 32 20.34 7.76 11.18
N ILE A 33 20.55 7.57 9.89
CA ILE A 33 20.70 8.64 8.89
C ILE A 33 19.68 8.39 7.79
N ASP A 34 19.07 9.45 7.26
CA ASP A 34 18.33 9.47 6.01
C ASP A 34 19.36 9.62 4.88
N ASP A 35 19.87 8.48 4.36
CA ASP A 35 21.00 8.48 3.43
C ASP A 35 20.61 8.98 2.04
N ASP A 36 19.36 8.80 1.64
CA ASP A 36 18.86 9.25 0.34
C ASP A 36 18.15 10.63 0.38
N GLY A 37 17.95 11.20 1.58
CA GLY A 37 17.34 12.51 1.75
C GLY A 37 15.86 12.54 1.37
N ASN A 38 15.14 11.43 1.54
CA ASN A 38 13.71 11.32 1.22
C ASN A 38 12.80 11.81 2.35
N GLY A 39 13.34 12.06 3.55
CA GLY A 39 12.65 12.48 4.75
C GLY A 39 12.31 11.34 5.72
N TYR A 40 12.76 10.12 5.45
CA TYR A 40 12.50 8.92 6.25
C TYR A 40 13.83 8.27 6.62
N VAL A 41 14.16 8.25 7.90
CA VAL A 41 15.42 7.69 8.43
C VAL A 41 15.35 6.17 8.45
N ASP A 42 16.38 5.50 7.91
CA ASP A 42 16.48 4.03 7.91
C ASP A 42 15.24 3.33 7.32
N ASP A 43 14.62 3.84 6.25
CA ASP A 43 13.42 3.26 5.62
C ASP A 43 13.72 2.08 4.68
N PHE A 44 14.73 1.29 5.01
CA PHE A 44 15.24 0.20 4.14
C PHE A 44 14.16 -0.83 3.76
N ARG A 45 13.25 -1.20 4.68
CA ARG A 45 12.22 -2.23 4.47
C ARG A 45 10.84 -1.69 4.12
N GLY A 46 10.68 -0.38 4.03
CA GLY A 46 9.41 0.34 3.93
C GLY A 46 9.24 1.27 5.12
N TRP A 47 8.00 1.62 5.49
CA TRP A 47 7.78 2.60 6.53
C TRP A 47 6.68 2.21 7.52
N ASN A 48 7.01 2.19 8.79
CA ASN A 48 6.05 2.08 9.89
C ASN A 48 5.69 3.50 10.36
N THR A 49 4.49 3.97 9.98
CA THR A 49 4.04 5.33 10.24
C THR A 49 3.92 5.65 11.74
N PRO A 50 3.32 4.79 12.58
CA PRO A 50 3.28 5.05 14.02
C PRO A 50 4.64 4.92 14.71
N GLY A 51 5.51 4.03 14.23
CA GLY A 51 6.83 3.79 14.81
C GLY A 51 7.89 4.80 14.37
N GLY A 52 7.72 5.44 13.22
CA GLY A 52 8.72 6.31 12.62
C GLY A 52 10.02 5.56 12.27
N ASN A 53 9.89 4.33 11.75
CA ASN A 53 11.01 3.43 11.42
C ASN A 53 10.59 2.43 10.34
N ASP A 54 11.44 1.48 9.99
CA ASP A 54 11.18 0.45 8.99
C ASP A 54 10.73 -0.91 9.58
N ASP A 55 10.22 -0.94 10.81
CA ASP A 55 9.65 -2.15 11.44
C ASP A 55 8.22 -2.39 10.93
N VAL A 56 8.15 -2.91 9.71
CA VAL A 56 6.90 -3.11 8.95
C VAL A 56 6.48 -4.57 8.85
N TYR A 57 7.29 -5.48 9.37
CA TYR A 57 7.03 -6.90 9.24
C TYR A 57 6.18 -7.44 10.37
N GLY A 58 5.03 -7.98 10.00
CA GLY A 58 4.05 -8.53 10.92
C GLY A 58 2.78 -8.91 10.17
N GLY A 59 1.65 -8.92 10.86
CA GLY A 59 0.33 -8.99 10.27
C GLY A 59 0.01 -10.22 9.41
N GLY A 60 -0.79 -11.13 9.94
CA GLY A 60 -1.23 -12.30 9.17
C GLY A 60 -2.12 -11.94 7.98
N HIS A 61 -2.93 -10.88 8.10
CA HIS A 61 -3.83 -10.45 7.04
C HIS A 61 -3.04 -9.84 5.87
N GLY A 62 -2.16 -8.86 6.11
CA GLY A 62 -1.35 -8.25 5.05
C GLY A 62 -0.38 -9.24 4.41
N THR A 63 0.08 -10.26 5.13
CA THR A 63 0.86 -11.36 4.55
C THR A 63 0.05 -12.14 3.51
N GLN A 64 -1.24 -12.39 3.75
CA GLN A 64 -2.13 -13.03 2.78
C GLN A 64 -2.38 -12.11 1.57
N VAL A 65 -2.59 -10.82 1.80
CA VAL A 65 -2.72 -9.81 0.75
C VAL A 65 -1.45 -9.76 -0.12
N ALA A 66 -0.27 -9.72 0.50
CA ALA A 66 1.01 -9.79 -0.21
C ALA A 66 1.13 -11.07 -1.05
N GLY A 67 0.67 -12.20 -0.52
CA GLY A 67 0.61 -13.47 -1.24
C GLY A 67 -0.21 -13.39 -2.53
N MET A 68 -1.37 -12.77 -2.46
CA MET A 68 -2.22 -12.56 -3.65
C MET A 68 -1.62 -11.61 -4.67
N ILE A 69 -0.88 -10.60 -4.24
CA ILE A 69 -0.25 -9.62 -5.12
C ILE A 69 0.97 -10.23 -5.82
N GLY A 70 1.89 -10.82 -5.05
CA GLY A 70 3.21 -11.10 -5.57
C GLY A 70 3.94 -12.29 -4.96
N ALA A 71 3.24 -13.34 -4.48
CA ALA A 71 3.92 -14.57 -4.12
C ALA A 71 4.65 -15.18 -5.32
N SER A 72 5.81 -15.78 -5.06
CA SER A 72 6.66 -16.36 -6.10
C SER A 72 5.99 -17.58 -6.72
N GLY A 73 5.68 -17.51 -8.01
CA GLY A 73 5.09 -18.66 -8.71
C GLY A 73 6.11 -19.75 -9.05
N ASN A 74 5.62 -20.98 -9.18
CA ASN A 74 6.39 -22.16 -9.63
C ASN A 74 7.59 -22.52 -8.71
N ASN A 75 7.49 -22.25 -7.43
CA ASN A 75 8.53 -22.53 -6.45
C ASN A 75 8.19 -23.71 -5.50
N SER A 76 7.03 -24.34 -5.69
CA SER A 76 6.49 -25.44 -4.86
C SER A 76 6.26 -25.04 -3.39
N ILE A 77 6.09 -23.76 -3.10
CA ILE A 77 5.81 -23.20 -1.76
C ILE A 77 4.54 -22.37 -1.85
N GLY A 78 3.69 -22.41 -0.84
CA GLY A 78 2.56 -21.50 -0.62
C GLY A 78 1.61 -21.35 -1.81
N VAL A 79 1.52 -20.15 -2.36
CA VAL A 79 0.58 -19.77 -3.41
C VAL A 79 1.32 -19.10 -4.59
N ALA A 80 0.60 -18.79 -5.66
CA ALA A 80 1.12 -17.98 -6.76
C ALA A 80 0.42 -16.63 -6.76
N GLY A 81 1.18 -15.56 -6.70
CA GLY A 81 0.66 -14.20 -6.81
C GLY A 81 0.19 -13.86 -8.23
N ALA A 82 -0.59 -12.80 -8.34
CA ALA A 82 -1.08 -12.30 -9.62
C ALA A 82 0.07 -11.81 -10.53
N ASN A 83 1.15 -11.32 -9.94
CA ASN A 83 2.33 -10.88 -10.68
C ASN A 83 3.61 -11.41 -10.03
N TRP A 84 4.32 -12.29 -10.72
CA TRP A 84 5.54 -12.96 -10.20
C TRP A 84 6.79 -12.08 -10.21
N ASN A 85 6.76 -10.93 -10.89
CA ASN A 85 7.91 -10.02 -11.05
C ASN A 85 7.66 -8.63 -10.46
N VAL A 86 6.63 -8.47 -9.66
CA VAL A 86 6.36 -7.23 -8.92
C VAL A 86 7.29 -7.14 -7.71
N LYS A 87 7.61 -5.94 -7.26
CA LYS A 87 8.16 -5.71 -5.93
C LYS A 87 7.08 -5.17 -5.01
N MET A 88 7.03 -5.68 -3.79
CA MET A 88 6.03 -5.31 -2.77
C MET A 88 6.68 -4.42 -1.73
N MET A 89 6.25 -3.16 -1.68
CA MET A 89 6.59 -2.18 -0.65
C MET A 89 5.53 -2.27 0.45
N VAL A 90 5.94 -2.22 1.70
CA VAL A 90 5.03 -2.28 2.86
C VAL A 90 5.06 -0.98 3.61
N VAL A 91 3.85 -0.51 3.98
CA VAL A 91 3.67 0.65 4.86
C VAL A 91 2.66 0.30 5.94
N ASP A 92 3.10 0.22 7.19
CA ASP A 92 2.19 0.12 8.32
C ASP A 92 1.54 1.49 8.57
N TYR A 93 0.20 1.54 8.46
CA TYR A 93 -0.57 2.79 8.55
C TYR A 93 -0.98 3.17 9.97
N GLY A 94 -0.94 2.22 10.92
CA GLY A 94 -1.18 2.46 12.34
C GLY A 94 -2.62 2.73 12.75
N GLY A 95 -3.54 2.92 11.80
CA GLY A 95 -4.97 3.10 12.10
C GLY A 95 -5.73 3.96 11.09
N VAL A 96 -7.05 4.04 11.27
CA VAL A 96 -8.00 4.66 10.33
C VAL A 96 -8.28 6.14 10.60
N GLN A 97 -7.51 6.80 11.45
CA GLN A 97 -7.58 8.25 11.61
C GLN A 97 -7.03 8.94 10.35
N GLU A 98 -7.71 9.96 9.85
CA GLU A 98 -7.34 10.64 8.62
C GLU A 98 -5.84 11.02 8.58
N ALA A 99 -5.30 11.59 9.66
CA ALA A 99 -3.89 11.97 9.73
C ALA A 99 -2.93 10.79 9.58
N ALA A 100 -3.25 9.64 10.18
CA ALA A 100 -2.45 8.42 10.07
C ALA A 100 -2.48 7.86 8.64
N VAL A 101 -3.65 7.83 8.03
CA VAL A 101 -3.83 7.38 6.65
C VAL A 101 -3.08 8.28 5.67
N VAL A 102 -3.22 9.59 5.79
CA VAL A 102 -2.50 10.56 4.94
C VAL A 102 -0.98 10.39 5.10
N ALA A 103 -0.49 10.21 6.32
CA ALA A 103 0.93 9.97 6.57
C ALA A 103 1.41 8.68 5.90
N ALA A 104 0.65 7.60 5.99
CA ALA A 104 0.98 6.32 5.36
C ALA A 104 1.06 6.43 3.83
N TYR A 105 0.07 7.05 3.20
CA TYR A 105 0.06 7.25 1.74
C TYR A 105 1.08 8.29 1.25
N THR A 106 1.57 9.16 2.14
CA THR A 106 2.63 10.12 1.79
C THR A 106 3.94 9.41 1.46
N TYR A 107 4.26 8.29 2.10
CA TYR A 107 5.47 7.53 1.82
C TYR A 107 5.56 7.06 0.36
N PRO A 108 4.63 6.25 -0.19
CA PRO A 108 4.67 5.84 -1.59
C PRO A 108 4.54 7.02 -2.56
N TRP A 109 3.86 8.11 -2.16
CA TRP A 109 3.80 9.34 -2.95
C TRP A 109 5.18 10.01 -3.07
N VAL A 110 5.94 10.13 -1.98
CA VAL A 110 7.32 10.67 -1.98
C VAL A 110 8.21 9.80 -2.86
N MET A 111 8.18 8.47 -2.67
CA MET A 111 9.01 7.54 -3.44
C MET A 111 8.71 7.60 -4.93
N ARG A 112 7.43 7.65 -5.32
CA ARG A 112 7.06 7.76 -6.73
C ARG A 112 7.39 9.14 -7.32
N ARG A 113 7.17 10.21 -6.58
CA ARG A 113 7.52 11.58 -7.02
C ARG A 113 9.02 11.71 -7.27
N ARG A 114 9.86 11.20 -6.37
CA ARG A 114 11.33 11.18 -6.55
C ARG A 114 11.72 10.40 -7.80
N TYR A 115 11.12 9.23 -8.02
CA TYR A 115 11.32 8.45 -9.23
C TYR A 115 11.01 9.26 -10.50
N ASN A 116 9.87 9.94 -10.53
CA ASN A 116 9.46 10.75 -11.67
C ASN A 116 10.41 11.94 -11.90
N GLN A 117 10.82 12.64 -10.84
CA GLN A 117 11.68 13.81 -10.90
C GLN A 117 13.12 13.48 -11.30
N SER A 118 13.62 12.31 -10.90
CA SER A 118 14.99 11.87 -11.19
C SER A 118 15.11 11.02 -12.46
N ASN A 119 14.00 10.83 -13.21
CA ASN A 119 13.93 9.89 -14.35
C ASN A 119 14.35 8.47 -13.96
N GLY A 120 13.97 8.04 -12.76
CA GLY A 120 14.21 6.69 -12.25
C GLY A 120 15.52 6.47 -11.52
N ALA A 121 16.31 7.50 -11.28
CA ALA A 121 17.57 7.39 -10.54
C ALA A 121 17.37 7.30 -9.02
N GLU A 122 16.27 7.85 -8.50
CA GLU A 122 15.94 7.88 -7.07
C GLU A 122 14.50 7.39 -6.84
N GLY A 123 14.18 7.02 -5.61
CA GLY A 123 12.83 6.60 -5.22
C GLY A 123 12.41 5.25 -5.80
N ALA A 124 11.10 5.06 -6.01
CA ALA A 124 10.53 3.79 -6.46
C ALA A 124 9.44 3.97 -7.51
N PHE A 125 9.39 3.09 -8.51
CA PHE A 125 8.35 3.07 -9.53
C PHE A 125 7.06 2.43 -8.97
N VAL A 126 6.46 3.09 -7.97
CA VAL A 126 5.18 2.68 -7.40
C VAL A 126 4.09 2.92 -8.43
N VAL A 127 3.35 1.88 -8.83
CA VAL A 127 2.29 1.96 -9.83
C VAL A 127 0.89 1.84 -9.23
N ALA A 128 0.80 1.20 -8.07
CA ALA A 128 -0.46 1.06 -7.35
C ALA A 128 -0.24 0.98 -5.84
N THR A 129 -1.27 1.38 -5.08
CA THR A 129 -1.41 1.09 -3.66
C THR A 129 -2.55 0.10 -3.44
N ASN A 130 -2.48 -0.68 -2.38
CA ASN A 130 -3.55 -1.58 -1.96
C ASN A 130 -3.87 -1.36 -0.48
N ALA A 131 -5.14 -1.08 -0.18
CA ALA A 131 -5.71 -1.03 1.16
C ALA A 131 -6.81 -2.09 1.26
N SER A 132 -6.53 -3.20 1.96
CA SER A 132 -7.52 -4.24 2.22
C SER A 132 -8.21 -4.02 3.58
N TRP A 133 -8.48 -2.77 3.90
CA TRP A 133 -9.13 -2.27 5.10
C TRP A 133 -9.87 -0.97 4.78
N GLY A 134 -10.75 -0.55 5.69
CA GLY A 134 -11.53 0.67 5.52
C GLY A 134 -12.36 1.01 6.75
N VAL A 135 -13.28 1.95 6.60
CA VAL A 135 -14.26 2.36 7.61
C VAL A 135 -15.64 2.21 7.03
N ASP A 136 -16.34 1.16 7.45
CA ASP A 136 -17.73 0.91 7.05
C ASP A 136 -18.63 2.10 7.47
N GLY A 137 -19.39 2.65 6.55
CA GLY A 137 -20.25 3.81 6.79
C GLY A 137 -19.48 5.13 6.92
N GLY A 138 -18.18 5.17 6.59
CA GLY A 138 -17.41 6.40 6.63
C GLY A 138 -17.85 7.42 5.57
N ASP A 139 -18.04 8.69 6.00
CA ASP A 139 -18.40 9.78 5.08
C ASP A 139 -17.12 10.46 4.58
N PRO A 140 -16.89 10.56 3.26
CA PRO A 140 -15.78 11.32 2.69
C PRO A 140 -15.70 12.77 3.15
N ALA A 141 -16.83 13.39 3.51
CA ALA A 141 -16.87 14.76 4.02
C ALA A 141 -16.18 14.91 5.39
N ASP A 142 -16.11 13.84 6.18
CA ASP A 142 -15.43 13.80 7.47
C ASP A 142 -13.91 13.52 7.32
N ALA A 143 -13.46 13.12 6.13
CA ALA A 143 -12.07 12.76 5.85
C ALA A 143 -11.58 13.35 4.51
N PRO A 144 -11.66 14.68 4.31
CA PRO A 144 -11.35 15.30 3.02
C PRO A 144 -9.88 15.16 2.59
N LEU A 145 -8.94 15.17 3.53
CA LEU A 145 -7.51 15.00 3.22
C LEU A 145 -7.18 13.56 2.85
N TRP A 146 -7.87 12.60 3.48
CA TRP A 146 -7.77 11.19 3.10
C TRP A 146 -8.21 11.00 1.64
N CYS A 147 -9.33 11.56 1.23
CA CYS A 147 -9.75 11.48 -0.17
C CYS A 147 -8.80 12.20 -1.12
N ALA A 148 -8.28 13.38 -0.74
CA ALA A 148 -7.38 14.19 -1.58
C ALA A 148 -6.01 13.54 -1.82
N ILE A 149 -5.53 12.64 -0.94
CA ILE A 149 -4.23 11.98 -1.15
C ILE A 149 -4.26 11.07 -2.39
N TYR A 150 -5.41 10.50 -2.75
CA TYR A 150 -5.56 9.66 -3.93
C TYR A 150 -5.38 10.43 -5.23
N ASP A 151 -5.88 11.66 -5.31
CA ASP A 151 -5.62 12.56 -6.44
C ASP A 151 -4.14 12.95 -6.51
N SER A 152 -3.51 13.17 -5.35
CA SER A 152 -2.08 13.46 -5.26
C SER A 152 -1.22 12.30 -5.77
N LEU A 153 -1.57 11.07 -5.42
CA LEU A 153 -0.94 9.84 -5.92
C LEU A 153 -1.21 9.65 -7.42
N GLY A 154 -2.46 9.87 -7.84
CA GLY A 154 -2.86 9.79 -9.24
C GLY A 154 -2.12 10.77 -10.14
N ALA A 155 -1.86 11.99 -9.67
CA ALA A 155 -1.04 12.97 -10.37
C ALA A 155 0.42 12.51 -10.56
N GLN A 156 0.90 11.56 -9.76
CA GLN A 156 2.19 10.90 -9.95
C GLN A 156 2.10 9.63 -10.82
N GLY A 157 0.90 9.21 -11.22
CA GLY A 157 0.66 7.99 -12.00
C GLY A 157 0.54 6.73 -11.15
N VAL A 158 -0.04 6.85 -9.96
CA VAL A 158 -0.32 5.73 -9.05
C VAL A 158 -1.83 5.52 -8.94
N LEU A 159 -2.30 4.30 -9.17
CA LEU A 159 -3.68 3.90 -8.90
C LEU A 159 -3.83 3.41 -7.47
N ASN A 160 -4.98 3.65 -6.86
CA ASN A 160 -5.26 3.24 -5.50
C ASN A 160 -6.39 2.23 -5.49
N CYS A 161 -6.17 1.06 -4.90
CA CYS A 161 -7.17 0.01 -4.77
C CYS A 161 -7.63 -0.06 -3.31
N GLY A 162 -8.92 0.10 -3.07
CA GLY A 162 -9.54 0.00 -1.76
C GLY A 162 -10.57 -1.11 -1.70
N ALA A 163 -10.58 -1.88 -0.61
CA ALA A 163 -11.63 -2.85 -0.35
C ALA A 163 -12.91 -2.14 0.10
N THR A 164 -14.06 -2.55 -0.44
CA THR A 164 -15.36 -2.14 0.09
C THR A 164 -15.70 -2.93 1.36
N SER A 165 -16.67 -2.42 2.12
CA SER A 165 -17.25 -3.13 3.27
C SER A 165 -17.54 -4.61 2.97
N ASN A 166 -17.29 -5.49 3.96
CA ASN A 166 -17.68 -6.90 3.90
C ASN A 166 -19.18 -7.13 4.17
N SER A 167 -19.92 -6.10 4.52
CA SER A 167 -21.34 -6.14 4.75
C SER A 167 -22.12 -6.04 3.44
N ASN A 168 -23.25 -6.72 3.34
CA ASN A 168 -24.15 -6.62 2.17
C ASN A 168 -24.95 -5.31 2.22
N VAL A 169 -24.31 -4.20 1.90
CA VAL A 169 -24.86 -2.85 1.98
C VAL A 169 -24.58 -2.08 0.68
N ASN A 170 -25.38 -1.05 0.44
CA ASN A 170 -25.11 -0.11 -0.65
C ASN A 170 -24.21 1.02 -0.13
N ILE A 171 -22.91 0.98 -0.46
CA ILE A 171 -21.91 1.95 0.00
C ILE A 171 -22.15 3.37 -0.53
N ASP A 172 -22.83 3.52 -1.68
CA ASP A 172 -23.20 4.85 -2.21
C ASP A 172 -24.26 5.55 -1.34
N VAL A 173 -24.92 4.79 -0.48
CA VAL A 173 -25.97 5.31 0.42
C VAL A 173 -25.49 5.51 1.84
N ILE A 174 -24.72 4.52 2.34
CA ILE A 174 -24.30 4.53 3.76
C ILE A 174 -22.90 5.10 3.98
N GLY A 175 -22.12 5.28 2.89
CA GLY A 175 -20.73 5.65 2.96
C GLY A 175 -19.80 4.45 3.13
N ASP A 176 -18.54 4.65 2.82
CA ASP A 176 -17.46 3.68 2.99
C ASP A 176 -16.11 4.36 2.70
N LEU A 177 -15.17 4.34 3.61
CA LEU A 177 -13.81 4.84 3.34
C LEU A 177 -12.86 3.65 3.22
N PRO A 178 -12.00 3.64 2.18
CA PRO A 178 -11.71 4.73 1.22
C PRO A 178 -12.62 4.75 -0.01
N THR A 179 -13.48 3.78 -0.23
CA THR A 179 -14.07 3.48 -1.55
C THR A 179 -15.18 4.45 -1.98
N ALA A 180 -15.74 5.25 -1.06
CA ALA A 180 -16.64 6.35 -1.38
C ALA A 180 -15.92 7.68 -1.68
N CYS A 181 -14.59 7.75 -1.62
CA CYS A 181 -13.83 8.92 -2.04
C CYS A 181 -14.01 9.16 -3.55
N ALA A 182 -14.43 10.36 -3.92
CA ALA A 182 -14.60 10.75 -5.32
C ALA A 182 -13.24 11.09 -5.94
N SER A 183 -12.51 10.09 -6.41
CA SER A 183 -11.23 10.23 -7.09
C SER A 183 -11.19 9.35 -8.33
N ASP A 184 -10.75 9.89 -9.46
CA ASP A 184 -10.55 9.13 -10.71
C ASP A 184 -9.41 8.09 -10.58
N PHE A 185 -8.68 8.13 -9.50
CA PHE A 185 -7.54 7.24 -9.22
C PHE A 185 -7.82 6.23 -8.10
N MET A 186 -9.07 6.13 -7.65
CA MET A 186 -9.53 5.13 -6.69
C MET A 186 -10.31 4.02 -7.42
N ILE A 187 -9.92 2.78 -7.16
CA ILE A 187 -10.62 1.58 -7.64
C ILE A 187 -11.25 0.90 -6.42
N SER A 188 -12.56 0.91 -6.36
CA SER A 188 -13.34 0.22 -5.33
C SER A 188 -13.47 -1.26 -5.69
N VAL A 189 -13.00 -2.12 -4.80
CA VAL A 189 -12.96 -3.58 -5.02
C VAL A 189 -13.87 -4.27 -4.02
N THR A 190 -14.82 -5.05 -4.54
CA THR A 190 -15.73 -5.87 -3.72
C THR A 190 -15.46 -7.36 -3.91
N ALA A 191 -15.76 -8.15 -2.89
CA ALA A 191 -15.66 -9.60 -2.97
C ALA A 191 -16.96 -10.22 -3.48
N THR A 192 -16.85 -11.26 -4.29
CA THR A 192 -17.94 -12.15 -4.67
C THR A 192 -17.58 -13.59 -4.33
N ASN A 193 -18.59 -14.44 -4.20
CA ASN A 193 -18.36 -15.88 -4.09
C ASN A 193 -18.13 -16.52 -5.47
N ALA A 194 -17.88 -17.83 -5.51
CA ALA A 194 -17.64 -18.59 -6.76
C ALA A 194 -18.82 -18.61 -7.74
N SER A 195 -19.98 -18.09 -7.36
CA SER A 195 -21.18 -17.94 -8.23
C SER A 195 -21.46 -16.48 -8.58
N ASP A 196 -20.47 -15.59 -8.40
CA ASP A 196 -20.55 -14.13 -8.61
C ASP A 196 -21.66 -13.43 -7.79
N ASN A 197 -22.05 -14.04 -6.66
CA ASN A 197 -22.94 -13.39 -5.71
C ASN A 197 -22.13 -12.69 -4.61
N ARG A 198 -22.55 -11.48 -4.31
CA ARG A 198 -22.05 -10.70 -3.18
C ARG A 198 -22.77 -11.09 -1.88
#